data_11e4e6c360c9f937bf6fba067d902fca
#
_entry.id   11e4e6c360c9f937bf6fba067d902fca
#
_cell.length_a   1.000
_cell.length_b   1.000
_cell.length_c   1.000
_cell.angle_alpha   90.00
_cell.angle_beta   90.00
_cell.angle_gamma   90.00
#
_symmetry.space_group_name_H-M   'P 1'
#
loop_
_entity.id
_entity.type
_entity.pdbx_description
1 polymer ?
#
loop_
_entity_poly.entity_id
_entity_poly.type
_entity_poly.pdbx_seq_one_letter_code
_entity_poly.pdbx_strand_id
1 'polypeptide(L)'
;MENELEIKIDDEFAKKVYDEIWAEYEKTAQTKTFAKITLTENELKIIDSKVMGLPYIPKGAQIPQTANRDKMMMIAQINCDDLQGLADFPEKGILQFFVLNDEDGLLGLDFDNQIVQDSFRVSYHEKIEEFYDESELKSIYNPYNFEESYITNDNESYKMNFELTSEKERFEDMFYHIFRKICKEKGLKQTQEDWLYRKLLNFMQYSENYYSQCDGFAFFTQDDPREYNEEYKKFDTVLFQLNSEFDENTRNWKVCIGDAGVINFFINRENLKKKDFSEILYNWDCS
;
A
#
# COMPACT_ATOMS: atom_id res chain seq x y z
N MET A 1 1.88 -43.33 33.18
CA MET A 1 0.86 -42.46 32.55
C MET A 1 0.94 -41.16 33.33
N GLU A 2 1.76 -40.24 32.85
CA GLU A 2 1.82 -38.90 33.42
C GLU A 2 0.49 -38.20 33.09
N ASN A 3 -0.22 -37.76 34.14
CA ASN A 3 -1.34 -36.84 33.99
C ASN A 3 -0.76 -35.53 33.43
N GLU A 4 -0.84 -35.35 32.09
CA GLU A 4 -0.73 -34.04 31.52
C GLU A 4 -1.88 -33.22 32.10
N LEU A 5 -1.56 -32.32 33.03
CA LEU A 5 -2.50 -31.34 33.54
C LEU A 5 -2.99 -30.53 32.33
N GLU A 6 -4.21 -30.77 31.90
CA GLU A 6 -4.81 -30.05 30.77
C GLU A 6 -4.91 -28.56 31.13
N ILE A 7 -4.20 -27.71 30.37
CA ILE A 7 -4.21 -26.27 30.60
C ILE A 7 -5.61 -25.75 30.40
N LYS A 8 -6.20 -25.21 31.48
CA LYS A 8 -7.54 -24.62 31.44
C LYS A 8 -7.48 -23.22 30.85
N ILE A 9 -8.18 -23.01 29.75
CA ILE A 9 -8.31 -21.71 29.08
C ILE A 9 -9.49 -20.95 29.64
N ASP A 10 -9.30 -20.25 30.74
CA ASP A 10 -10.29 -19.32 31.32
C ASP A 10 -9.90 -17.86 31.04
N ASP A 11 -10.67 -16.91 31.54
CA ASP A 11 -10.46 -15.47 31.27
C ASP A 11 -9.20 -14.95 31.95
N GLU A 12 -8.83 -15.51 33.11
CA GLU A 12 -7.60 -15.14 33.81
C GLU A 12 -6.37 -15.59 33.01
N PHE A 13 -6.39 -16.81 32.50
CA PHE A 13 -5.34 -17.33 31.63
C PHE A 13 -5.24 -16.52 30.34
N ALA A 14 -6.38 -16.21 29.69
CA ALA A 14 -6.42 -15.40 28.47
C ALA A 14 -5.83 -13.99 28.72
N LYS A 15 -6.20 -13.34 29.81
CA LYS A 15 -5.67 -12.03 30.16
C LYS A 15 -4.16 -12.08 30.38
N LYS A 16 -3.66 -13.10 31.07
CA LYS A 16 -2.21 -13.28 31.28
C LYS A 16 -1.47 -13.46 29.95
N VAL A 17 -2.00 -14.28 29.05
CA VAL A 17 -1.39 -14.46 27.71
C VAL A 17 -1.44 -13.16 26.90
N TYR A 18 -2.53 -12.40 26.97
CA TYR A 18 -2.60 -11.09 26.34
C TYR A 18 -1.51 -10.15 26.84
N ASP A 19 -1.30 -10.10 28.15
CA ASP A 19 -0.23 -9.27 28.74
C ASP A 19 1.18 -9.72 28.33
N GLU A 20 1.40 -11.04 28.16
CA GLU A 20 2.66 -11.59 27.61
C GLU A 20 2.85 -11.19 26.14
N ILE A 21 1.79 -11.25 25.32
CA ILE A 21 1.82 -10.83 23.92
C ILE A 21 2.13 -9.33 23.83
N TRP A 22 1.47 -8.52 24.65
CA TRP A 22 1.71 -7.08 24.71
C TRP A 22 3.15 -6.75 25.10
N ALA A 23 3.67 -7.42 26.11
CA ALA A 23 5.05 -7.24 26.54
C ALA A 23 6.09 -7.62 25.47
N GLU A 24 5.84 -8.69 24.70
CA GLU A 24 6.71 -9.08 23.60
C GLU A 24 6.60 -8.08 22.44
N TYR A 25 5.39 -7.60 22.09
CA TYR A 25 5.19 -6.53 21.14
C TYR A 25 5.97 -5.27 21.53
N GLU A 26 5.83 -4.79 22.76
CA GLU A 26 6.54 -3.59 23.24
C GLU A 26 8.06 -3.71 23.11
N LYS A 27 8.59 -4.92 23.23
CA LYS A 27 10.01 -5.23 23.11
C LYS A 27 10.49 -5.36 21.67
N THR A 28 9.64 -5.83 20.75
CA THR A 28 10.07 -6.25 19.40
C THR A 28 9.58 -5.34 18.29
N ALA A 29 8.47 -4.61 18.50
CA ALA A 29 7.91 -3.72 17.50
C ALA A 29 8.90 -2.62 17.10
N GLN A 30 9.06 -2.47 15.80
CA GLN A 30 9.97 -1.49 15.20
C GLN A 30 9.27 -0.14 15.04
N THR A 31 10.08 0.92 14.90
CA THR A 31 9.60 2.25 14.51
C THR A 31 10.17 2.58 13.16
N LYS A 32 9.33 3.01 12.22
CA LYS A 32 9.74 3.46 10.90
C LYS A 32 9.33 4.91 10.67
N THR A 33 10.20 5.65 9.97
CA THR A 33 9.86 6.97 9.41
C THR A 33 9.26 6.76 8.03
N PHE A 34 8.21 7.50 7.72
CA PHE A 34 7.49 7.43 6.45
C PHE A 34 6.96 8.80 6.05
N ALA A 35 6.62 8.97 4.79
CA ALA A 35 5.92 10.14 4.30
C ALA A 35 4.41 9.82 4.25
N LYS A 36 3.67 10.37 5.21
CA LYS A 36 2.21 10.34 5.23
C LYS A 36 1.67 11.25 4.15
N ILE A 37 0.66 10.78 3.41
CA ILE A 37 0.02 11.52 2.32
C ILE A 37 -1.39 11.92 2.74
N THR A 38 -1.75 13.17 2.46
CA THR A 38 -3.12 13.69 2.57
C THR A 38 -3.56 14.28 1.26
N LEU A 39 -4.82 14.08 0.87
CA LEU A 39 -5.38 14.51 -0.39
C LEU A 39 -6.19 15.80 -0.24
N THR A 40 -5.93 16.77 -1.11
CA THR A 40 -6.66 18.05 -1.14
C THR A 40 -7.10 18.41 -2.55
N GLU A 41 -8.25 19.06 -2.65
CA GLU A 41 -8.70 19.69 -3.87
C GLU A 41 -7.89 20.97 -4.14
N ASN A 42 -7.20 21.03 -5.26
CA ASN A 42 -6.41 22.20 -5.65
C ASN A 42 -6.29 22.24 -7.19
N GLU A 43 -5.98 23.42 -7.72
CA GLU A 43 -5.53 23.53 -9.09
C GLU A 43 -4.19 22.78 -9.24
N LEU A 44 -4.11 21.88 -10.22
CA LEU A 44 -2.99 20.98 -10.42
C LEU A 44 -2.21 21.32 -11.69
N LYS A 45 -0.90 21.37 -11.55
CA LYS A 45 0.03 21.44 -12.69
C LYS A 45 0.40 20.03 -13.14
N ILE A 46 0.90 19.91 -14.36
CA ILE A 46 1.34 18.63 -14.92
C ILE A 46 2.37 17.93 -14.03
N ILE A 47 3.30 18.67 -13.43
CA ILE A 47 4.41 18.14 -12.63
C ILE A 47 4.13 18.00 -11.13
N ASP A 48 2.93 18.36 -10.66
CA ASP A 48 2.57 18.28 -9.25
C ASP A 48 2.39 16.83 -8.81
N SER A 49 2.64 16.57 -7.52
CA SER A 49 2.27 15.31 -6.87
C SER A 49 0.76 15.21 -6.76
N LYS A 50 0.19 14.11 -7.29
CA LYS A 50 -1.27 13.95 -7.39
C LYS A 50 -1.73 12.50 -7.52
N VAL A 51 -2.95 12.27 -7.12
CA VAL A 51 -3.73 11.08 -7.46
C VAL A 51 -4.57 11.42 -8.69
N MET A 52 -4.58 10.55 -9.69
CA MET A 52 -5.30 10.68 -10.96
C MET A 52 -4.89 11.93 -11.77
N GLY A 53 -5.61 12.23 -12.84
CA GLY A 53 -5.38 13.38 -13.72
C GLY A 53 -4.34 13.15 -14.82
N LEU A 54 -3.88 14.23 -15.42
CA LEU A 54 -2.94 14.17 -16.55
C LEU A 54 -1.51 13.90 -16.08
N PRO A 55 -0.83 12.88 -16.62
CA PRO A 55 0.55 12.54 -16.26
C PRO A 55 1.57 13.54 -16.82
N TYR A 56 2.72 13.65 -16.17
CA TYR A 56 3.91 14.20 -16.80
C TYR A 56 4.41 13.21 -17.86
N ILE A 57 4.48 13.64 -19.12
CA ILE A 57 5.03 12.85 -20.23
C ILE A 57 6.06 13.71 -20.98
N PRO A 58 7.34 13.34 -20.98
CA PRO A 58 8.37 14.04 -21.78
C PRO A 58 8.02 14.03 -23.27
N LYS A 59 8.38 15.09 -23.98
CA LYS A 59 8.20 15.15 -25.45
C LYS A 59 8.89 13.97 -26.12
N GLY A 60 8.15 13.25 -26.96
CA GLY A 60 8.65 12.09 -27.68
C GLY A 60 8.67 10.77 -26.87
N ALA A 61 8.36 10.82 -25.56
CA ALA A 61 8.17 9.60 -24.79
C ALA A 61 6.79 8.95 -25.11
N GLN A 62 6.74 7.64 -24.96
CA GLN A 62 5.49 6.90 -25.11
C GLN A 62 4.72 6.89 -23.79
N ILE A 63 3.41 7.00 -23.88
CA ILE A 63 2.51 6.75 -22.75
C ILE A 63 2.60 5.26 -22.40
N PRO A 64 2.72 4.89 -21.12
CA PRO A 64 2.72 3.50 -20.68
C PRO A 64 1.51 2.74 -21.25
N GLN A 65 1.80 1.55 -21.79
CA GLN A 65 0.81 0.69 -22.43
C GLN A 65 1.18 -0.78 -22.22
N THR A 66 0.18 -1.65 -22.30
CA THR A 66 0.33 -3.10 -22.29
C THR A 66 1.02 -3.60 -23.56
N ALA A 67 1.39 -4.89 -23.60
CA ALA A 67 1.87 -5.55 -24.81
C ALA A 67 0.85 -5.48 -25.95
N ASN A 68 -0.44 -5.44 -25.66
CA ASN A 68 -1.54 -5.28 -26.61
C ASN A 68 -1.79 -3.82 -27.02
N ARG A 69 -1.01 -2.87 -26.51
CA ARG A 69 -1.10 -1.42 -26.74
C ARG A 69 -2.30 -0.73 -26.08
N ASP A 70 -2.90 -1.35 -25.07
CA ASP A 70 -3.91 -0.69 -24.26
C ASP A 70 -3.20 0.32 -23.35
N LYS A 71 -3.63 1.58 -23.38
CA LYS A 71 -3.02 2.64 -22.57
C LYS A 71 -3.33 2.43 -21.09
N MET A 72 -2.32 2.60 -20.27
CA MET A 72 -2.47 2.52 -18.82
C MET A 72 -2.95 3.85 -18.26
N MET A 73 -3.74 3.78 -17.22
CA MET A 73 -4.20 4.91 -16.43
C MET A 73 -3.18 5.24 -15.35
N MET A 74 -2.77 6.51 -15.25
CA MET A 74 -1.96 6.98 -14.14
C MET A 74 -2.85 7.11 -12.89
N ILE A 75 -2.53 6.34 -11.87
CA ILE A 75 -3.24 6.42 -10.60
C ILE A 75 -2.57 7.39 -9.62
N ALA A 76 -1.26 7.56 -9.71
CA ALA A 76 -0.52 8.49 -8.88
C ALA A 76 0.75 8.99 -9.58
N GLN A 77 1.12 10.21 -9.25
CA GLN A 77 2.38 10.82 -9.63
C GLN A 77 2.96 11.57 -8.44
N ILE A 78 4.24 11.36 -8.18
CA ILE A 78 4.99 12.01 -7.11
C ILE A 78 6.10 12.85 -7.72
N ASN A 79 6.08 14.16 -7.47
CA ASN A 79 7.25 14.99 -7.64
C ASN A 79 8.18 14.71 -6.45
N CYS A 80 9.34 14.13 -6.71
CA CYS A 80 10.22 13.66 -5.64
C CYS A 80 10.80 14.82 -4.80
N ASP A 81 10.72 16.06 -5.27
CA ASP A 81 11.04 17.24 -4.44
C ASP A 81 10.12 17.36 -3.19
N ASP A 82 8.92 16.76 -3.24
CA ASP A 82 7.99 16.72 -2.13
C ASP A 82 8.32 15.63 -1.08
N LEU A 83 9.25 14.69 -1.39
CA LEU A 83 9.71 13.61 -0.51
C LEU A 83 11.01 13.93 0.24
N GLN A 84 11.44 15.20 0.26
CA GLN A 84 12.71 15.59 0.87
C GLN A 84 12.82 15.10 2.33
N GLY A 85 13.92 14.41 2.63
CA GLY A 85 14.20 13.87 3.95
C GLY A 85 13.71 12.44 4.16
N LEU A 86 12.93 11.85 3.24
CA LEU A 86 12.61 10.44 3.27
C LEU A 86 13.82 9.62 2.78
N ALA A 87 14.34 8.77 3.64
CA ALA A 87 15.57 8.02 3.38
C ALA A 87 15.42 7.09 2.17
N ASP A 88 16.49 7.02 1.37
CA ASP A 88 16.63 6.12 0.22
C ASP A 88 15.73 6.47 -0.99
N PHE A 89 14.73 7.33 -0.84
CA PHE A 89 13.87 7.79 -1.94
C PHE A 89 14.60 8.81 -2.82
N PRO A 90 14.24 8.91 -4.12
CA PRO A 90 14.78 9.95 -4.98
C PRO A 90 14.43 11.34 -4.45
N GLU A 91 15.41 12.24 -4.41
CA GLU A 91 15.22 13.63 -3.96
C GLU A 91 14.69 14.55 -5.07
N LYS A 92 14.67 14.10 -6.32
CA LYS A 92 14.30 14.88 -7.51
C LYS A 92 13.67 14.01 -8.56
N GLY A 93 12.95 14.65 -9.49
CA GLY A 93 12.36 13.97 -10.63
C GLY A 93 10.91 13.60 -10.38
N ILE A 94 10.33 12.81 -11.29
CA ILE A 94 8.92 12.41 -11.24
C ILE A 94 8.84 10.90 -11.18
N LEU A 95 8.18 10.38 -10.16
CA LEU A 95 7.84 8.96 -9.99
C LEU A 95 6.36 8.77 -10.28
N GLN A 96 6.01 7.81 -11.13
CA GLN A 96 4.64 7.63 -11.60
C GLN A 96 4.22 6.17 -11.50
N PHE A 97 2.94 5.98 -11.21
CA PHE A 97 2.30 4.68 -11.03
C PHE A 97 1.12 4.58 -12.00
N PHE A 98 1.19 3.59 -12.88
CA PHE A 98 0.16 3.33 -13.88
C PHE A 98 -0.40 1.93 -13.70
N VAL A 99 -1.68 1.77 -13.98
CA VAL A 99 -2.37 0.48 -14.02
C VAL A 99 -3.23 0.40 -15.26
N LEU A 100 -3.51 -0.81 -15.74
CA LEU A 100 -4.52 -1.04 -16.75
C LEU A 100 -5.90 -0.82 -16.11
N ASN A 101 -6.72 0.01 -16.73
CA ASN A 101 -8.14 0.12 -16.40
C ASN A 101 -8.89 -0.92 -17.23
N ASP A 102 -9.06 -2.12 -16.67
CA ASP A 102 -9.68 -3.27 -17.36
C ASP A 102 -11.17 -3.39 -17.04
N GLU A 103 -11.89 -4.13 -17.89
CA GLU A 103 -13.35 -4.34 -17.78
C GLU A 103 -13.74 -5.11 -16.50
N ASP A 104 -12.83 -5.95 -16.01
CA ASP A 104 -13.08 -6.80 -14.85
C ASP A 104 -12.83 -6.05 -13.52
N GLY A 105 -12.36 -4.79 -13.60
CA GLY A 105 -12.07 -3.95 -12.43
C GLY A 105 -10.86 -4.43 -11.61
N LEU A 106 -9.99 -5.25 -12.21
CA LEU A 106 -8.79 -5.78 -11.55
C LEU A 106 -7.66 -4.76 -11.45
N LEU A 107 -7.81 -3.59 -12.07
CA LEU A 107 -6.80 -2.52 -12.07
C LEU A 107 -5.40 -3.04 -12.46
N GLY A 108 -5.36 -3.98 -13.42
CA GLY A 108 -4.13 -4.57 -13.90
C GLY A 108 -3.45 -5.55 -12.94
N LEU A 109 -4.12 -6.04 -11.90
CA LEU A 109 -3.56 -7.06 -11.01
C LEU A 109 -3.57 -8.42 -11.69
N ASP A 110 -2.38 -9.04 -11.76
CA ASP A 110 -2.19 -10.43 -12.17
C ASP A 110 -1.92 -11.28 -10.92
N PHE A 111 -2.91 -12.04 -10.47
CA PHE A 111 -2.79 -12.87 -9.25
C PHE A 111 -1.74 -13.98 -9.37
N ASP A 112 -1.42 -14.41 -10.59
CA ASP A 112 -0.41 -15.45 -10.82
C ASP A 112 1.00 -14.86 -10.82
N ASN A 113 1.15 -13.57 -11.17
CA ASN A 113 2.46 -12.92 -11.26
C ASN A 113 2.41 -11.40 -11.02
N GLN A 114 2.41 -11.01 -9.76
CA GLN A 114 2.30 -9.63 -9.30
C GLN A 114 3.55 -8.76 -9.53
N ILE A 115 4.62 -9.32 -10.13
CA ILE A 115 5.89 -8.60 -10.38
C ILE A 115 6.15 -8.27 -11.85
N VAL A 116 5.32 -8.77 -12.76
CA VAL A 116 5.44 -8.48 -14.19
C VAL A 116 4.74 -7.18 -14.52
N GLN A 117 5.52 -6.19 -14.90
CA GLN A 117 5.01 -4.85 -15.26
C GLN A 117 4.44 -4.82 -16.69
N ASP A 118 3.46 -5.67 -17.01
CA ASP A 118 2.75 -5.66 -18.31
C ASP A 118 1.39 -4.93 -18.20
N SER A 119 0.66 -5.15 -17.12
CA SER A 119 -0.64 -4.53 -16.84
C SER A 119 -0.58 -3.41 -15.79
N PHE A 120 0.57 -3.21 -15.16
CA PHE A 120 0.92 -2.04 -14.37
C PHE A 120 2.30 -1.54 -14.76
N ARG A 121 2.64 -0.31 -14.39
CA ARG A 121 3.96 0.26 -14.67
C ARG A 121 4.34 1.28 -13.60
N VAL A 122 5.58 1.17 -13.10
CA VAL A 122 6.24 2.26 -12.36
C VAL A 122 7.28 2.91 -13.28
N SER A 123 7.18 4.23 -13.44
CA SER A 123 8.10 5.02 -14.27
C SER A 123 8.78 6.08 -13.44
N TYR A 124 10.07 6.25 -13.62
CA TYR A 124 10.85 7.29 -12.96
C TYR A 124 11.60 8.15 -13.97
N HIS A 125 11.39 9.46 -13.90
CA HIS A 125 12.07 10.46 -14.71
C HIS A 125 12.97 11.30 -13.80
N GLU A 126 14.26 11.03 -13.81
CA GLU A 126 15.21 11.71 -12.92
C GLU A 126 15.30 13.22 -13.16
N LYS A 127 15.03 13.65 -14.40
CA LYS A 127 15.02 15.06 -14.80
C LYS A 127 13.69 15.43 -15.41
N ILE A 128 13.21 16.61 -15.08
CA ILE A 128 12.08 17.22 -15.76
C ILE A 128 12.60 17.88 -17.04
N GLU A 129 12.24 17.30 -18.17
CA GLU A 129 12.60 17.76 -19.51
C GLU A 129 11.42 18.53 -20.15
N GLU A 130 11.53 18.90 -21.41
CA GLU A 130 10.40 19.43 -22.17
C GLU A 130 9.29 18.36 -22.23
N PHE A 131 8.06 18.72 -21.89
CA PHE A 131 6.93 17.78 -21.78
C PHE A 131 5.70 18.28 -22.53
N TYR A 132 4.76 17.38 -22.77
CA TYR A 132 3.48 17.72 -23.38
C TYR A 132 2.65 18.60 -22.46
N ASP A 133 2.08 19.66 -23.00
CA ASP A 133 1.15 20.51 -22.26
C ASP A 133 -0.23 19.84 -22.06
N GLU A 134 -1.09 20.48 -21.28
CA GLU A 134 -2.41 19.95 -20.96
C GLU A 134 -3.27 19.70 -22.22
N SER A 135 -3.23 20.61 -23.20
CA SER A 135 -4.00 20.51 -24.45
C SER A 135 -3.51 19.34 -25.30
N GLU A 136 -2.21 19.18 -25.40
CA GLU A 136 -1.58 18.08 -26.11
C GLU A 136 -1.89 16.75 -25.42
N LEU A 137 -1.76 16.67 -24.07
CA LEU A 137 -2.06 15.47 -23.32
C LEU A 137 -3.52 15.03 -23.47
N LYS A 138 -4.48 15.95 -23.39
CA LYS A 138 -5.90 15.65 -23.62
C LYS A 138 -6.18 15.02 -24.98
N SER A 139 -5.33 15.28 -25.98
CA SER A 139 -5.47 14.70 -27.31
C SER A 139 -4.85 13.29 -27.45
N ILE A 140 -3.82 12.98 -26.67
CA ILE A 140 -3.06 11.74 -26.80
C ILE A 140 -3.27 10.76 -25.65
N TYR A 141 -3.61 11.26 -24.46
CA TYR A 141 -3.83 10.47 -23.25
C TYR A 141 -5.32 10.31 -23.00
N ASN A 142 -5.85 9.15 -23.32
CA ASN A 142 -7.23 8.74 -23.01
C ASN A 142 -7.19 7.28 -22.57
N PRO A 143 -6.85 7.02 -21.28
CA PRO A 143 -6.75 5.67 -20.74
C PRO A 143 -8.10 5.13 -20.27
N TYR A 144 -9.15 5.97 -20.29
CA TYR A 144 -10.47 5.61 -19.80
C TYR A 144 -11.27 4.96 -20.94
N ASN A 145 -11.10 3.65 -21.09
CA ASN A 145 -11.88 2.85 -22.02
C ASN A 145 -13.32 2.63 -21.55
N PHE A 146 -13.59 2.92 -20.26
CA PHE A 146 -14.87 2.76 -19.57
C PHE A 146 -15.30 4.10 -18.96
N GLU A 147 -16.61 4.32 -18.87
CA GLU A 147 -17.19 5.58 -18.38
C GLU A 147 -16.96 5.79 -16.88
N GLU A 148 -16.68 4.73 -16.13
CA GLU A 148 -16.47 4.79 -14.67
C GLU A 148 -15.01 4.58 -14.29
N SER A 149 -14.50 5.45 -13.42
CA SER A 149 -13.26 5.22 -12.71
C SER A 149 -13.53 4.38 -11.47
N TYR A 150 -12.74 3.33 -11.28
CA TYR A 150 -12.80 2.51 -10.07
C TYR A 150 -12.01 3.11 -8.89
N ILE A 151 -11.43 4.31 -9.03
CA ILE A 151 -10.54 4.90 -8.05
C ILE A 151 -11.07 6.23 -7.52
N THR A 152 -11.56 7.12 -8.40
CA THR A 152 -12.14 8.42 -8.02
C THR A 152 -13.45 8.65 -8.72
N ASN A 153 -14.33 9.44 -8.12
CA ASN A 153 -15.56 9.87 -8.78
C ASN A 153 -15.23 10.75 -10.00
N ASP A 154 -15.89 10.52 -11.14
CA ASP A 154 -15.79 11.32 -12.35
C ASP A 154 -14.34 11.64 -12.79
N ASN A 155 -13.38 10.77 -12.47
CA ASN A 155 -11.95 10.97 -12.74
C ASN A 155 -11.36 12.23 -12.09
N GLU A 156 -11.91 12.67 -10.98
CA GLU A 156 -11.37 13.77 -10.21
C GLU A 156 -9.92 13.50 -9.81
N SER A 157 -9.14 14.56 -9.71
CA SER A 157 -7.73 14.49 -9.33
C SER A 157 -7.48 15.30 -8.07
N TYR A 158 -6.65 14.74 -7.19
CA TYR A 158 -6.35 15.33 -5.89
C TYR A 158 -4.85 15.58 -5.74
N LYS A 159 -4.51 16.74 -5.17
CA LYS A 159 -3.12 17.02 -4.81
C LYS A 159 -2.69 16.19 -3.62
N MET A 160 -1.51 15.59 -3.70
CA MET A 160 -0.86 14.95 -2.56
C MET A 160 -0.04 15.96 -1.78
N ASN A 161 -0.21 15.98 -0.47
CA ASN A 161 0.64 16.71 0.47
C ASN A 161 1.33 15.69 1.38
N PHE A 162 2.63 15.89 1.62
CA PHE A 162 3.48 14.94 2.33
C PHE A 162 3.89 15.49 3.69
N GLU A 163 3.83 14.64 4.70
CA GLU A 163 4.31 14.92 6.05
C GLU A 163 5.22 13.78 6.51
N LEU A 164 6.50 14.10 6.80
CA LEU A 164 7.38 13.12 7.40
C LEU A 164 7.02 12.89 8.85
N THR A 165 6.72 11.66 9.18
CA THR A 165 6.38 11.23 10.53
C THR A 165 6.98 9.87 10.83
N SER A 166 6.77 9.38 12.05
CA SER A 166 7.23 8.04 12.44
C SER A 166 6.12 7.34 13.21
N GLU A 167 5.96 6.05 12.92
CA GLU A 167 5.03 5.21 13.65
C GLU A 167 5.70 3.92 14.12
N LYS A 168 5.19 3.38 15.21
CA LYS A 168 5.53 2.04 15.68
C LYS A 168 4.67 1.05 14.91
N GLU A 169 5.27 -0.10 14.59
CA GLU A 169 4.55 -1.22 13.97
C GLU A 169 3.28 -1.53 14.76
N ARG A 170 2.17 -1.73 14.07
CA ARG A 170 0.87 -1.88 14.72
C ARG A 170 0.78 -3.20 15.47
N PHE A 171 0.13 -3.17 16.62
CA PHE A 171 -0.05 -4.34 17.47
C PHE A 171 -0.84 -5.46 16.76
N GLU A 172 -1.89 -5.10 16.04
CA GLU A 172 -2.71 -6.02 15.27
C GLU A 172 -1.93 -6.78 14.20
N ASP A 173 -0.98 -6.13 13.53
CA ASP A 173 -0.15 -6.75 12.49
C ASP A 173 0.83 -7.78 13.10
N MET A 174 1.35 -7.50 14.30
CA MET A 174 2.27 -8.39 15.00
C MET A 174 1.57 -9.46 15.85
N PHE A 175 0.31 -9.21 16.23
CA PHE A 175 -0.41 -10.00 17.22
C PHE A 175 -0.40 -11.50 16.91
N TYR A 176 -0.78 -11.89 15.70
CA TYR A 176 -0.91 -13.30 15.35
C TYR A 176 0.43 -14.04 15.42
N HIS A 177 1.50 -13.44 14.95
CA HIS A 177 2.84 -14.04 14.99
C HIS A 177 3.32 -14.23 16.43
N ILE A 178 3.16 -13.22 17.27
CA ILE A 178 3.53 -13.30 18.69
C ILE A 178 2.66 -14.33 19.41
N PHE A 179 1.35 -14.33 19.16
CA PHE A 179 0.42 -15.30 19.71
C PHE A 179 0.83 -16.75 19.39
N ARG A 180 1.12 -17.04 18.11
CA ARG A 180 1.57 -18.38 17.69
C ARG A 180 2.85 -18.81 18.37
N LYS A 181 3.81 -17.90 18.52
CA LYS A 181 5.06 -18.13 19.26
C LYS A 181 4.80 -18.52 20.71
N ILE A 182 3.99 -17.74 21.42
CA ILE A 182 3.65 -17.98 22.84
C ILE A 182 2.85 -19.27 23.02
N CYS A 183 1.89 -19.57 22.13
CA CYS A 183 1.15 -20.83 22.18
C CYS A 183 2.08 -22.05 22.06
N LYS A 184 3.04 -21.98 21.13
CA LYS A 184 4.06 -23.02 20.95
C LYS A 184 4.95 -23.18 22.20
N GLU A 185 5.39 -22.09 22.79
CA GLU A 185 6.22 -22.09 24.03
C GLU A 185 5.45 -22.70 25.21
N LYS A 186 4.14 -22.48 25.28
CA LYS A 186 3.26 -23.06 26.32
C LYS A 186 2.82 -24.49 26.02
N GLY A 187 3.13 -25.04 24.84
CA GLY A 187 2.72 -26.39 24.42
C GLY A 187 1.22 -26.55 24.28
N LEU A 188 0.49 -25.51 23.86
CA LEU A 188 -0.94 -25.57 23.65
C LEU A 188 -1.29 -26.46 22.44
N LYS A 189 -2.40 -27.20 22.56
CA LYS A 189 -2.96 -27.97 21.45
C LYS A 189 -3.79 -27.02 20.55
N GLN A 190 -3.95 -27.36 19.27
CA GLN A 190 -4.68 -26.53 18.31
C GLN A 190 -6.05 -26.08 18.82
N THR A 191 -6.83 -26.99 19.41
CA THR A 191 -8.17 -26.66 19.98
C THR A 191 -8.09 -25.65 21.12
N GLN A 192 -7.00 -25.64 21.91
CA GLN A 192 -6.76 -24.68 22.97
C GLN A 192 -6.33 -23.33 22.40
N GLU A 193 -5.50 -23.33 21.34
CA GLU A 193 -5.11 -22.12 20.62
C GLU A 193 -6.35 -21.44 20.03
N ASP A 194 -7.22 -22.17 19.32
CA ASP A 194 -8.44 -21.63 18.71
C ASP A 194 -9.38 -21.01 19.76
N TRP A 195 -9.52 -21.67 20.90
CA TRP A 195 -10.33 -21.16 22.00
C TRP A 195 -9.73 -19.92 22.65
N LEU A 196 -8.42 -19.94 22.87
CA LEU A 196 -7.67 -18.80 23.42
C LEU A 196 -7.70 -17.60 22.48
N TYR A 197 -7.46 -17.81 21.19
CA TYR A 197 -7.52 -16.76 20.16
C TYR A 197 -8.85 -16.00 20.20
N ARG A 198 -9.98 -16.74 20.20
CA ARG A 198 -11.31 -16.12 20.28
C ARG A 198 -11.49 -15.27 21.54
N LYS A 199 -10.92 -15.68 22.67
CA LYS A 199 -10.98 -14.89 23.90
C LYS A 199 -10.12 -13.62 23.80
N LEU A 200 -8.96 -13.72 23.19
CA LEU A 200 -8.01 -12.61 23.04
C LEU A 200 -8.56 -11.50 22.12
N LEU A 201 -9.33 -11.85 21.09
CA LEU A 201 -9.98 -10.86 20.22
C LEU A 201 -10.86 -9.87 21.00
N ASN A 202 -11.42 -10.23 22.14
CA ASN A 202 -12.21 -9.33 22.98
C ASN A 202 -11.36 -8.27 23.68
N PHE A 203 -10.04 -8.42 23.75
CA PHE A 203 -9.11 -7.47 24.34
C PHE A 203 -8.45 -6.57 23.30
N MET A 204 -8.51 -6.93 22.01
CA MET A 204 -7.86 -6.18 20.95
C MET A 204 -8.56 -4.84 20.71
N GLN A 205 -7.73 -3.83 20.53
CA GLN A 205 -8.12 -2.52 20.01
C GLN A 205 -7.42 -2.39 18.67
N TYR A 206 -8.20 -2.13 17.64
CA TYR A 206 -7.67 -1.95 16.28
C TYR A 206 -7.34 -0.48 16.06
N SER A 207 -6.24 -0.24 15.36
CA SER A 207 -5.90 1.09 14.88
C SER A 207 -6.89 1.50 13.78
N GLU A 208 -7.38 2.73 13.82
CA GLU A 208 -8.15 3.32 12.71
C GLU A 208 -7.26 4.15 11.78
N ASN A 209 -5.96 4.20 12.06
CA ASN A 209 -5.02 5.06 11.35
C ASN A 209 -4.35 4.29 10.21
N TYR A 210 -4.98 4.29 9.06
CA TYR A 210 -4.41 3.78 7.82
C TYR A 210 -4.20 4.95 6.86
N TYR A 211 -3.00 5.07 6.31
CA TYR A 211 -2.61 6.22 5.51
C TYR A 211 -2.22 5.83 4.09
N SER A 212 -2.49 6.71 3.13
CA SER A 212 -1.70 6.72 1.91
C SER A 212 -0.30 7.20 2.27
N GLN A 213 0.76 6.53 1.76
CA GLN A 213 2.12 6.77 2.24
C GLN A 213 3.21 6.30 1.28
N CYS A 214 4.44 6.78 1.54
CA CYS A 214 5.68 6.21 1.03
C CYS A 214 6.55 5.78 2.20
N ASP A 215 7.14 4.58 2.14
CA ASP A 215 7.80 3.86 3.24
C ASP A 215 6.81 3.47 4.36
N GLY A 216 7.31 3.17 5.59
CA GLY A 216 6.48 2.76 6.72
C GLY A 216 6.10 1.28 6.73
N PHE A 217 4.97 0.99 7.37
CA PHE A 217 4.38 -0.34 7.42
C PHE A 217 3.17 -0.41 6.49
N ALA A 218 3.14 -1.42 5.62
CA ALA A 218 2.03 -1.60 4.69
C ALA A 218 0.73 -1.94 5.42
N PHE A 219 -0.38 -1.54 4.82
CA PHE A 219 -1.72 -1.95 5.21
C PHE A 219 -2.35 -2.80 4.11
N PHE A 220 -3.15 -3.77 4.51
CA PHE A 220 -3.93 -4.65 3.65
C PHE A 220 -5.34 -4.78 4.24
N THR A 221 -6.34 -4.86 3.39
CA THR A 221 -7.71 -5.21 3.83
C THR A 221 -7.89 -6.73 3.92
N GLN A 222 -7.08 -7.48 3.17
CA GLN A 222 -7.06 -8.95 3.17
C GLN A 222 -5.70 -9.45 3.67
N ASP A 223 -4.84 -9.90 2.76
CA ASP A 223 -3.60 -10.57 3.11
C ASP A 223 -2.38 -9.92 2.43
N ASP A 224 -1.24 -9.97 3.10
CA ASP A 224 0.05 -9.59 2.52
C ASP A 224 0.57 -10.70 1.60
N PRO A 225 0.68 -10.49 0.29
CA PRO A 225 1.14 -11.53 -0.64
C PRO A 225 2.57 -12.00 -0.35
N ARG A 226 3.36 -11.20 0.37
CA ARG A 226 4.74 -11.55 0.77
C ARG A 226 4.79 -12.64 1.85
N GLU A 227 3.69 -12.88 2.56
CA GLU A 227 3.62 -13.96 3.56
C GLU A 227 3.53 -15.35 2.91
N TYR A 228 2.93 -15.43 1.75
CA TYR A 228 2.63 -16.71 1.06
C TYR A 228 3.60 -17.04 -0.07
N ASN A 229 4.38 -16.06 -0.55
CA ASN A 229 5.34 -16.26 -1.63
C ASN A 229 6.75 -15.84 -1.22
N GLU A 230 7.66 -16.81 -1.10
CA GLU A 230 9.06 -16.57 -0.72
C GLU A 230 9.79 -15.60 -1.66
N GLU A 231 9.45 -15.58 -2.95
CA GLU A 231 10.06 -14.68 -3.92
C GLU A 231 9.64 -13.22 -3.69
N TYR A 232 8.49 -13.00 -3.05
CA TYR A 232 7.99 -11.65 -2.76
C TYR A 232 8.59 -11.04 -1.49
N LYS A 233 9.20 -11.83 -0.61
CA LYS A 233 9.83 -11.35 0.63
C LYS A 233 10.97 -10.37 0.40
N LYS A 234 11.58 -10.38 -0.79
CA LYS A 234 12.61 -9.41 -1.16
C LYS A 234 12.10 -7.98 -1.31
N PHE A 235 10.79 -7.79 -1.51
CA PHE A 235 10.14 -6.47 -1.64
C PHE A 235 9.78 -5.92 -0.27
N ASP A 236 10.77 -5.45 0.44
CA ASP A 236 10.75 -5.10 1.87
C ASP A 236 10.32 -3.66 2.18
N THR A 237 10.10 -2.86 1.16
CA THR A 237 9.82 -1.42 1.27
C THR A 237 8.54 -1.05 0.55
N VAL A 238 7.67 -0.32 1.24
CA VAL A 238 6.50 0.33 0.63
C VAL A 238 6.99 1.48 -0.25
N LEU A 239 6.99 1.29 -1.56
CA LEU A 239 7.32 2.36 -2.49
C LEU A 239 6.22 3.42 -2.52
N PHE A 240 4.97 2.96 -2.61
CA PHE A 240 3.78 3.80 -2.56
C PHE A 240 2.57 2.97 -2.13
N GLN A 241 1.79 3.52 -1.23
CA GLN A 241 0.48 2.99 -0.81
C GLN A 241 -0.57 4.06 -1.00
N LEU A 242 -1.67 3.70 -1.65
CA LEU A 242 -2.86 4.54 -1.80
C LEU A 242 -4.03 3.86 -1.11
N ASN A 243 -4.53 4.47 -0.04
CA ASN A 243 -5.72 4.02 0.66
C ASN A 243 -6.97 4.70 0.12
N SER A 244 -8.08 4.02 0.22
CA SER A 244 -9.39 4.66 0.09
C SER A 244 -9.53 5.77 1.15
N GLU A 245 -10.00 6.96 0.74
CA GLU A 245 -10.13 8.13 1.60
C GLU A 245 -11.56 8.70 1.48
N PHE A 246 -12.33 8.60 2.58
CA PHE A 246 -13.66 9.19 2.69
C PHE A 246 -13.56 10.59 3.30
N ASP A 247 -14.24 11.56 2.70
CA ASP A 247 -14.33 12.91 3.24
C ASP A 247 -15.62 13.06 4.06
N GLU A 248 -15.49 13.15 5.36
CA GLU A 248 -16.59 13.31 6.29
C GLU A 248 -17.37 14.62 6.08
N ASN A 249 -16.74 15.68 5.56
CA ASN A 249 -17.38 16.98 5.33
C ASN A 249 -18.31 16.95 4.12
N THR A 250 -17.85 16.38 3.04
CA THR A 250 -18.64 16.25 1.79
C THR A 250 -19.49 14.99 1.78
N ARG A 251 -19.18 14.02 2.65
CA ARG A 251 -19.76 12.67 2.70
C ARG A 251 -19.60 11.91 1.37
N ASN A 252 -18.48 12.13 0.72
CA ASN A 252 -18.11 11.47 -0.52
C ASN A 252 -16.71 10.82 -0.39
N TRP A 253 -16.46 9.84 -1.22
CA TRP A 253 -15.11 9.29 -1.38
C TRP A 253 -14.27 10.24 -2.23
N LYS A 254 -13.09 10.63 -1.76
CA LYS A 254 -12.04 11.19 -2.63
C LYS A 254 -11.42 10.09 -3.47
N VAL A 255 -11.10 8.98 -2.82
CA VAL A 255 -10.57 7.76 -3.42
C VAL A 255 -11.33 6.59 -2.85
N CYS A 256 -11.81 5.69 -3.71
CA CYS A 256 -12.46 4.45 -3.32
C CYS A 256 -11.94 3.32 -4.22
N ILE A 257 -11.12 2.43 -3.66
CA ILE A 257 -10.52 1.32 -4.39
C ILE A 257 -11.35 0.08 -4.10
N GLY A 258 -12.10 -0.38 -5.11
CA GLY A 258 -13.06 -1.46 -4.91
C GLY A 258 -14.06 -1.13 -3.79
N ASP A 259 -14.15 -1.98 -2.78
CA ASP A 259 -14.96 -1.75 -1.57
C ASP A 259 -14.06 -1.27 -0.41
N ALA A 260 -13.67 0.01 -0.47
CA ALA A 260 -12.82 0.68 0.51
C ALA A 260 -11.43 0.03 0.72
N GLY A 261 -10.81 -0.42 -0.35
CA GLY A 261 -9.53 -1.13 -0.33
C GLY A 261 -8.29 -0.23 -0.38
N VAL A 262 -7.18 -0.87 -0.68
CA VAL A 262 -5.84 -0.28 -0.73
C VAL A 262 -5.04 -0.79 -1.93
N ILE A 263 -4.26 0.09 -2.53
CA ILE A 263 -3.27 -0.23 -3.56
C ILE A 263 -1.87 -0.13 -2.95
N ASN A 264 -1.03 -1.14 -3.19
CA ASN A 264 0.33 -1.22 -2.71
C ASN A 264 1.33 -1.47 -3.85
N PHE A 265 2.39 -0.69 -3.89
CA PHE A 265 3.59 -0.94 -4.69
C PHE A 265 4.77 -1.14 -3.75
N PHE A 266 5.45 -2.27 -3.87
CA PHE A 266 6.63 -2.58 -3.07
C PHE A 266 7.87 -2.68 -3.93
N ILE A 267 9.00 -2.32 -3.34
CA ILE A 267 10.33 -2.40 -3.96
C ILE A 267 11.33 -3.01 -2.99
N ASN A 268 12.38 -3.61 -3.51
CA ASN A 268 13.53 -3.93 -2.69
C ASN A 268 14.29 -2.64 -2.32
N ARG A 269 14.66 -2.46 -1.04
CA ARG A 269 15.36 -1.26 -0.54
C ARG A 269 16.65 -0.94 -1.30
N GLU A 270 17.41 -1.95 -1.68
CA GLU A 270 18.66 -1.75 -2.42
C GLU A 270 18.41 -1.32 -3.88
N ASN A 271 17.30 -1.74 -4.50
CA ASN A 271 16.89 -1.26 -5.81
C ASN A 271 16.41 0.20 -5.72
N LEU A 272 15.65 0.54 -4.68
CA LEU A 272 15.21 1.93 -4.43
C LEU A 272 16.41 2.88 -4.32
N LYS A 273 17.43 2.54 -3.53
CA LYS A 273 18.67 3.32 -3.40
C LYS A 273 19.39 3.55 -4.74
N LYS A 274 19.30 2.56 -5.64
CA LYS A 274 19.87 2.64 -6.98
C LYS A 274 18.95 3.33 -7.99
N LYS A 275 17.73 3.69 -7.56
CA LYS A 275 16.67 4.20 -8.44
C LYS A 275 16.33 3.22 -9.57
N ASP A 276 16.40 1.94 -9.27
CA ASP A 276 16.06 0.85 -10.18
C ASP A 276 14.63 0.36 -9.90
N PHE A 277 13.69 0.80 -10.72
CA PHE A 277 12.28 0.49 -10.63
C PHE A 277 11.86 -0.65 -11.59
N SER A 278 12.80 -1.44 -12.06
CA SER A 278 12.54 -2.55 -13.00
C SER A 278 11.82 -3.73 -12.35
N GLU A 279 12.00 -3.94 -11.05
CA GLU A 279 11.33 -4.97 -10.26
C GLU A 279 10.45 -4.34 -9.17
N ILE A 280 9.15 -4.48 -9.32
CA ILE A 280 8.13 -3.95 -8.40
C ILE A 280 7.14 -5.08 -8.11
N LEU A 281 6.74 -5.24 -6.86
CA LEU A 281 5.59 -6.04 -6.48
C LEU A 281 4.37 -5.13 -6.39
N TYR A 282 3.34 -5.44 -7.17
CA TYR A 282 2.07 -4.72 -7.18
C TYR A 282 0.98 -5.57 -6.56
N ASN A 283 0.22 -5.00 -5.64
CA ASN A 283 -0.96 -5.61 -5.05
C ASN A 283 -2.04 -4.55 -4.81
N TRP A 284 -3.29 -4.95 -4.93
CA TRP A 284 -4.39 -4.23 -4.32
C TRP A 284 -5.42 -5.23 -3.79
N ASP A 285 -6.12 -4.83 -2.75
CA ASP A 285 -7.17 -5.63 -2.15
C ASP A 285 -8.29 -4.73 -1.59
N CYS A 286 -9.46 -5.29 -1.40
CA CYS A 286 -10.60 -4.61 -0.78
C CYS A 286 -11.42 -5.60 0.07
N SER A 287 -12.41 -5.08 0.80
CA SER A 287 -13.25 -5.87 1.72
C SER A 287 -14.13 -6.87 1.00
#